data_21172fafca793f8f1d53376ca01675ee
#
_entry.id   21172fafca793f8f1d53376ca01675ee
#
_cell.length_a   1.000
_cell.length_b   1.000
_cell.length_c   1.000
_cell.angle_alpha   90.00
_cell.angle_beta   90.00
_cell.angle_gamma   90.00
#
_symmetry.space_group_name_H-M   'P 1'
#
loop_
_entity.id
_entity.type
_entity.pdbx_description
1 polymer ?
#
loop_
_entity_poly.entity_id
_entity_poly.type
_entity_poly.pdbx_seq_one_letter_code
_entity_poly.pdbx_strand_id
1 'polypeptide(L)'
;MKKLRKVMAVLLTTLLFMTMTSVAHLGYAVDESTVDKLFSVFDDGSNPMYSNPPTGKSLTLKNFAQLAQYAGLGYNHGMKGPIIITEGTLKVDGKSCDIYLVTLTGLEVPTLTPQTTDIITTGQAGLELSNDFEKNVRNAMKKAVPKGANVVLAGHSLGGMVAQQIAADTSVQKRYNILNIVAYGSPVMFKGQIEGTLKRMGDVNDPVPYLSAETFKDFEVQDGTLQKEDSGLGLDITFAAHRNSYFDEKTWGKYDVLGFKGGDATIKLKLKTQKFYESQYMFIDQLIGNFS
;
A
#
# COMPACT_ATOMS: atom_id res chain seq x y z
N MET A 1 8.07 20.92 18.23
CA MET A 1 7.87 19.72 17.42
C MET A 1 6.41 19.25 17.38
N LYS A 2 5.72 18.93 18.49
CA LYS A 2 4.29 18.50 18.48
C LYS A 2 3.33 19.47 17.76
N LYS A 3 3.48 20.82 17.91
CA LYS A 3 2.66 21.80 17.20
C LYS A 3 2.90 21.82 15.69
N LEU A 4 4.16 21.66 15.25
CA LEU A 4 4.51 21.65 13.83
C LEU A 4 3.97 20.38 13.14
N ARG A 5 4.06 19.22 13.81
CA ARG A 5 3.45 17.96 13.30
C ARG A 5 1.94 18.08 13.13
N LYS A 6 1.25 18.71 14.10
CA LYS A 6 -0.20 18.98 13.99
C LYS A 6 -0.53 19.90 12.82
N VAL A 7 0.25 20.95 12.63
CA VAL A 7 0.07 21.90 11.51
C VAL A 7 0.34 21.21 10.16
N MET A 8 1.38 20.39 10.07
CA MET A 8 1.70 19.65 8.85
C MET A 8 0.66 18.58 8.53
N ALA A 9 0.15 17.85 9.54
CA ALA A 9 -0.93 16.88 9.33
C ALA A 9 -2.23 17.58 8.90
N VAL A 10 -2.59 18.72 9.50
CA VAL A 10 -3.73 19.55 9.06
C VAL A 10 -3.50 20.05 7.64
N LEU A 11 -2.30 20.54 7.30
CA LEU A 11 -1.99 20.98 5.95
C LEU A 11 -2.08 19.84 4.93
N LEU A 12 -1.59 18.65 5.28
CA LEU A 12 -1.68 17.47 4.42
C LEU A 12 -3.14 17.01 4.23
N THR A 13 -3.91 16.98 5.33
CA THR A 13 -5.33 16.65 5.30
C THR A 13 -6.12 17.72 4.56
N THR A 14 -5.78 18.99 4.75
CA THR A 14 -6.42 20.11 4.05
C THR A 14 -6.01 20.15 2.58
N LEU A 15 -4.77 19.85 2.25
CA LEU A 15 -4.30 19.74 0.86
C LEU A 15 -4.97 18.54 0.16
N LEU A 16 -5.07 17.39 0.83
CA LEU A 16 -5.84 16.23 0.35
C LEU A 16 -7.32 16.58 0.16
N PHE A 17 -7.91 17.33 1.11
CA PHE A 17 -9.32 17.72 1.07
C PHE A 17 -9.56 18.88 0.08
N MET A 18 -8.66 19.87 -0.03
CA MET A 18 -8.76 20.97 -1.01
C MET A 18 -8.56 20.47 -2.43
N THR A 19 -7.70 19.49 -2.68
CA THR A 19 -7.59 18.88 -4.00
C THR A 19 -8.86 18.08 -4.34
N MET A 20 -9.51 17.44 -3.37
CA MET A 20 -10.79 16.76 -3.56
C MET A 20 -11.97 17.70 -3.85
N THR A 21 -12.00 18.89 -3.22
CA THR A 21 -13.08 19.86 -3.42
C THR A 21 -12.81 20.83 -4.56
N SER A 22 -11.55 21.14 -4.87
CA SER A 22 -11.19 22.10 -5.93
C SER A 22 -11.29 21.48 -7.33
N VAL A 23 -11.05 20.20 -7.49
CA VAL A 23 -11.25 19.52 -8.78
C VAL A 23 -12.74 19.45 -9.15
N ALA A 24 -13.64 19.50 -8.14
CA ALA A 24 -15.10 19.51 -8.39
C ALA A 24 -15.68 20.89 -8.67
N HIS A 25 -15.00 22.01 -8.28
CA HIS A 25 -15.65 23.35 -8.28
C HIS A 25 -14.83 24.51 -8.86
N LEU A 26 -13.55 24.35 -9.19
CA LEU A 26 -12.74 25.45 -9.71
C LEU A 26 -11.92 24.96 -10.90
N GLY A 27 -12.30 25.37 -12.10
CA GLY A 27 -11.50 25.24 -13.32
C GLY A 27 -10.21 26.07 -13.29
N TYR A 28 -9.45 25.98 -12.22
CA TYR A 28 -8.08 26.50 -12.14
C TYR A 28 -7.12 25.34 -12.47
N ALA A 29 -6.49 25.45 -13.61
CA ALA A 29 -5.33 24.67 -13.97
C ALA A 29 -4.25 24.87 -12.89
N VAL A 30 -4.10 23.93 -11.96
CA VAL A 30 -2.85 23.76 -11.25
C VAL A 30 -1.83 23.40 -12.33
N ASP A 31 -0.77 24.20 -12.46
CA ASP A 31 0.28 23.96 -13.43
C ASP A 31 0.77 22.50 -13.29
N GLU A 32 0.63 21.75 -14.38
CA GLU A 32 0.99 20.33 -14.49
C GLU A 32 2.43 20.08 -13.99
N SER A 33 3.33 21.05 -14.18
CA SER A 33 4.72 21.01 -13.70
C SER A 33 4.83 21.07 -12.16
N THR A 34 3.89 21.68 -11.47
CA THR A 34 3.84 21.74 -10.00
C THR A 34 3.25 20.44 -9.43
N VAL A 35 2.25 19.89 -10.08
CA VAL A 35 1.70 18.56 -9.78
C VAL A 35 2.77 17.50 -10.03
N ASP A 36 3.43 17.54 -11.16
CA ASP A 36 4.53 16.63 -11.48
C ASP A 36 5.69 16.71 -10.49
N LYS A 37 6.08 17.90 -10.04
CA LYS A 37 7.12 18.07 -9.03
C LYS A 37 6.70 17.57 -7.65
N LEU A 38 5.45 17.75 -7.24
CA LEU A 38 4.93 17.21 -5.98
C LEU A 38 4.85 15.69 -6.00
N PHE A 39 4.63 15.09 -7.16
CA PHE A 39 4.37 13.67 -7.32
C PHE A 39 5.47 12.87 -8.05
N SER A 40 6.37 13.50 -8.83
CA SER A 40 7.58 12.86 -9.43
C SER A 40 8.51 12.26 -8.38
N VAL A 41 8.12 12.44 -7.17
CA VAL A 41 8.78 12.15 -5.93
C VAL A 41 8.58 10.69 -5.47
N PHE A 42 7.68 9.91 -6.08
CA PHE A 42 7.39 8.54 -5.62
C PHE A 42 8.31 7.46 -6.19
N ASP A 43 9.17 7.78 -7.14
CA ASP A 43 10.20 6.87 -7.66
C ASP A 43 11.53 7.61 -7.79
N ASP A 44 12.28 7.67 -6.70
CA ASP A 44 13.64 8.25 -6.69
C ASP A 44 14.74 7.19 -6.85
N GLY A 45 14.38 5.96 -7.21
CA GLY A 45 15.31 4.86 -7.32
C GLY A 45 15.83 4.32 -5.98
N SER A 46 15.22 4.72 -4.86
CA SER A 46 15.65 4.29 -3.52
C SER A 46 15.36 2.82 -3.23
N ASN A 47 14.44 2.19 -3.98
CA ASN A 47 14.15 0.78 -3.82
C ASN A 47 15.25 -0.09 -4.46
N PRO A 48 16.04 -0.84 -3.68
CA PRO A 48 17.14 -1.66 -4.19
C PRO A 48 16.71 -2.71 -5.24
N MET A 49 15.44 -3.15 -5.21
CA MET A 49 14.92 -4.13 -6.16
C MET A 49 14.61 -3.55 -7.54
N TYR A 50 14.56 -2.21 -7.71
CA TYR A 50 14.51 -1.60 -9.04
C TYR A 50 15.83 -1.73 -9.76
N SER A 51 16.94 -1.40 -9.06
CA SER A 51 18.29 -1.50 -9.63
C SER A 51 18.73 -2.95 -9.83
N ASN A 52 18.24 -3.86 -8.97
CA ASN A 52 18.55 -5.29 -9.00
C ASN A 52 17.25 -6.11 -8.90
N PRO A 53 16.43 -6.16 -9.95
CA PRO A 53 15.18 -6.91 -9.92
C PRO A 53 15.45 -8.40 -9.63
N PRO A 54 14.60 -9.04 -8.83
CA PRO A 54 14.79 -10.43 -8.48
C PRO A 54 14.77 -11.31 -9.72
N THR A 55 15.79 -12.13 -9.85
CA THR A 55 15.98 -13.07 -10.97
C THR A 55 15.97 -14.52 -10.46
N GLY A 56 15.80 -15.47 -11.40
CA GLY A 56 15.82 -16.89 -11.09
C GLY A 56 14.46 -17.48 -10.77
N LYS A 57 14.44 -18.64 -10.07
CA LYS A 57 13.21 -19.42 -9.85
C LYS A 57 12.47 -19.03 -8.58
N SER A 58 13.17 -18.49 -7.59
CA SER A 58 12.59 -18.13 -6.29
C SER A 58 13.32 -16.95 -5.65
N LEU A 59 12.60 -16.22 -4.79
CA LEU A 59 13.10 -15.17 -3.92
C LEU A 59 12.70 -15.49 -2.49
N THR A 60 13.60 -15.37 -1.53
CA THR A 60 13.25 -15.47 -0.11
C THR A 60 13.29 -14.09 0.52
N LEU A 61 12.14 -13.63 1.00
CA LEU A 61 11.98 -12.43 1.81
C LEU A 61 12.18 -12.84 3.28
N LYS A 62 13.11 -12.17 3.98
CA LYS A 62 13.52 -12.53 5.34
C LYS A 62 13.05 -11.52 6.39
N ASN A 63 12.72 -10.32 5.98
CA ASN A 63 12.32 -9.23 6.86
C ASN A 63 11.32 -8.29 6.18
N PHE A 64 10.76 -7.38 6.97
CA PHE A 64 9.77 -6.43 6.48
C PHE A 64 10.34 -5.48 5.40
N ALA A 65 11.58 -5.00 5.53
CA ALA A 65 12.16 -4.12 4.51
C ALA A 65 12.19 -4.79 3.12
N GLN A 66 12.59 -6.07 3.06
CA GLN A 66 12.57 -6.84 1.82
C GLN A 66 11.15 -7.07 1.29
N LEU A 67 10.16 -7.24 2.17
CA LEU A 67 8.75 -7.30 1.78
C LEU A 67 8.30 -5.97 1.17
N ALA A 68 8.66 -4.84 1.79
CA ALA A 68 8.35 -3.50 1.28
C ALA A 68 9.04 -3.24 -0.07
N GLN A 69 10.32 -3.59 -0.20
CA GLN A 69 11.06 -3.50 -1.47
C GLN A 69 10.38 -4.33 -2.58
N TYR A 70 9.94 -5.55 -2.26
CA TYR A 70 9.23 -6.41 -3.21
C TYR A 70 7.88 -5.82 -3.61
N ALA A 71 7.10 -5.34 -2.66
CA ALA A 71 5.83 -4.67 -2.93
C ALA A 71 6.03 -3.41 -3.78
N GLY A 72 7.11 -2.68 -3.52
CA GLY A 72 7.51 -1.50 -4.27
C GLY A 72 7.74 -1.73 -5.76
N LEU A 73 8.00 -2.97 -6.20
CA LEU A 73 8.09 -3.30 -7.63
C LEU A 73 6.81 -2.98 -8.43
N GLY A 74 5.69 -2.79 -7.76
CA GLY A 74 4.45 -2.35 -8.39
C GLY A 74 4.44 -0.87 -8.79
N TYR A 75 5.33 -0.05 -8.23
CA TYR A 75 5.55 1.36 -8.61
C TYR A 75 6.36 1.51 -9.89
N ASN A 76 6.02 0.80 -10.94
CA ASN A 76 6.81 0.78 -12.17
C ASN A 76 6.22 1.66 -13.27
N HIS A 77 5.74 2.82 -12.92
CA HIS A 77 5.15 3.81 -13.85
C HIS A 77 4.00 3.25 -14.70
N GLY A 78 3.18 2.38 -14.12
CA GLY A 78 2.02 1.80 -14.78
C GLY A 78 2.33 0.72 -15.82
N MET A 79 3.61 0.37 -16.02
CA MET A 79 3.97 -0.62 -17.07
C MET A 79 3.59 -2.05 -16.72
N LYS A 80 3.44 -2.38 -15.41
CA LYS A 80 3.11 -3.74 -14.97
C LYS A 80 1.94 -3.78 -13.99
N GLY A 81 1.55 -2.62 -13.48
CA GLY A 81 0.42 -2.45 -12.57
C GLY A 81 0.74 -2.56 -11.08
N PRO A 82 -0.13 -1.94 -10.26
CA PRO A 82 0.08 -1.74 -8.82
C PRO A 82 -0.21 -2.98 -7.97
N ILE A 83 -0.70 -4.05 -8.55
CA ILE A 83 -1.09 -5.27 -7.84
C ILE A 83 -0.14 -6.39 -8.25
N ILE A 84 0.58 -6.98 -7.30
CA ILE A 84 1.42 -8.14 -7.56
C ILE A 84 0.87 -9.33 -6.78
N ILE A 85 0.63 -10.45 -7.46
CA ILE A 85 0.22 -11.70 -6.83
C ILE A 85 1.24 -12.79 -7.16
N THR A 86 1.77 -13.43 -6.11
CA THR A 86 2.82 -14.45 -6.27
C THR A 86 2.59 -15.60 -5.30
N GLU A 87 2.67 -16.84 -5.79
CA GLU A 87 2.69 -18.02 -4.95
C GLU A 87 3.98 -18.08 -4.12
N GLY A 88 3.86 -18.55 -2.89
CA GLY A 88 5.00 -18.74 -2.03
C GLY A 88 4.72 -19.72 -0.91
N THR A 89 5.74 -19.89 -0.07
CA THR A 89 5.66 -20.66 1.18
C THR A 89 6.02 -19.73 2.33
N LEU A 90 5.12 -19.55 3.25
CA LEU A 90 5.36 -18.87 4.53
C LEU A 90 5.93 -19.88 5.52
N LYS A 91 7.01 -19.53 6.19
CA LYS A 91 7.59 -20.29 7.31
C LYS A 91 7.56 -19.42 8.56
N VAL A 92 7.01 -19.95 9.66
CA VAL A 92 6.94 -19.31 11.00
C VAL A 92 7.18 -20.39 12.05
N ASP A 93 8.03 -20.16 13.04
CA ASP A 93 8.32 -21.12 14.13
C ASP A 93 8.62 -22.52 13.62
N GLY A 94 9.39 -22.64 12.55
CA GLY A 94 9.74 -23.92 11.93
C GLY A 94 8.63 -24.59 11.13
N LYS A 95 7.39 -24.14 11.19
CA LYS A 95 6.25 -24.66 10.40
C LYS A 95 6.13 -23.88 9.09
N SER A 96 5.65 -24.59 8.05
CA SER A 96 5.48 -24.00 6.73
C SER A 96 4.08 -24.24 6.19
N CYS A 97 3.53 -23.26 5.46
CA CYS A 97 2.30 -23.41 4.70
C CYS A 97 2.42 -22.68 3.35
N ASP A 98 1.70 -23.19 2.36
CA ASP A 98 1.59 -22.50 1.08
C ASP A 98 0.69 -21.27 1.22
N ILE A 99 1.10 -20.19 0.57
CA ILE A 99 0.41 -18.91 0.57
C ILE A 99 0.38 -18.29 -0.84
N TYR A 100 -0.49 -17.30 -0.99
CA TYR A 100 -0.43 -16.27 -2.01
C TYR A 100 -0.05 -14.94 -1.34
N LEU A 101 1.07 -14.36 -1.75
CA LEU A 101 1.42 -13.00 -1.37
C LEU A 101 0.75 -12.04 -2.36
N VAL A 102 -0.07 -11.14 -1.85
CA VAL A 102 -0.70 -10.06 -2.61
C VAL A 102 -0.13 -8.75 -2.12
N THR A 103 0.59 -8.03 -2.98
CA THR A 103 1.18 -6.73 -2.62
C THR A 103 0.55 -5.61 -3.45
N LEU A 104 0.35 -4.46 -2.80
CA LEU A 104 -0.36 -3.31 -3.34
C LEU A 104 0.50 -2.05 -3.17
N THR A 105 0.66 -1.29 -4.25
CA THR A 105 1.34 0.00 -4.17
C THR A 105 0.41 1.11 -3.69
N GLY A 106 0.98 2.25 -3.32
CA GLY A 106 0.26 3.45 -2.97
C GLY A 106 -0.11 4.30 -4.18
N LEU A 107 -0.30 5.60 -3.90
CA LEU A 107 -0.56 6.60 -4.92
C LEU A 107 0.56 6.63 -5.96
N GLU A 108 0.19 6.60 -7.23
CA GLU A 108 1.07 6.88 -8.37
C GLU A 108 0.67 8.19 -9.04
N VAL A 109 1.65 8.86 -9.64
CA VAL A 109 1.35 10.01 -10.48
C VAL A 109 0.61 9.54 -11.74
N PRO A 110 -0.41 10.27 -12.20
CA PRO A 110 -1.08 9.94 -13.45
C PRO A 110 -0.05 9.92 -14.59
N THR A 111 0.30 8.73 -15.03
CA THR A 111 0.90 8.55 -16.35
C THR A 111 -0.20 8.67 -17.41
N LEU A 112 0.13 8.67 -18.69
CA LEU A 112 -0.82 8.79 -19.82
C LEU A 112 -1.96 7.74 -19.80
N THR A 113 -1.91 6.77 -18.91
CA THR A 113 -2.97 5.78 -18.67
C THR A 113 -3.69 6.06 -17.35
N PRO A 114 -5.02 6.22 -17.34
CA PRO A 114 -5.80 6.44 -16.11
C PRO A 114 -5.73 5.21 -15.21
N GLN A 115 -5.00 5.34 -14.09
CA GLN A 115 -4.88 4.30 -13.07
C GLN A 115 -5.73 4.67 -11.85
N THR A 116 -6.28 3.67 -11.15
CA THR A 116 -7.07 3.88 -9.93
C THR A 116 -6.21 4.15 -8.69
N THR A 117 -4.90 4.29 -8.83
CA THR A 117 -3.98 4.67 -7.76
C THR A 117 -3.81 6.19 -7.70
N ASP A 118 -4.90 6.93 -7.60
CA ASP A 118 -4.94 8.38 -7.63
C ASP A 118 -5.49 9.00 -6.33
N ILE A 119 -5.56 10.33 -6.30
CA ILE A 119 -6.05 11.11 -5.16
C ILE A 119 -7.53 10.83 -4.85
N ILE A 120 -8.37 10.63 -5.88
CA ILE A 120 -9.81 10.39 -5.68
C ILE A 120 -9.99 9.03 -4.99
N THR A 121 -9.34 7.99 -5.51
CA THR A 121 -9.34 6.66 -4.91
C THR A 121 -8.75 6.66 -3.50
N THR A 122 -7.68 7.45 -3.28
CA THR A 122 -7.09 7.62 -1.94
C THR A 122 -8.09 8.22 -0.96
N GLY A 123 -8.85 9.24 -1.39
CA GLY A 123 -9.89 9.84 -0.57
C GLY A 123 -11.05 8.87 -0.28
N GLN A 124 -11.50 8.14 -1.29
CA GLN A 124 -12.55 7.12 -1.12
C GLN A 124 -12.12 6.03 -0.14
N ALA A 125 -10.89 5.50 -0.30
CA ALA A 125 -10.33 4.51 0.61
C ALA A 125 -10.20 5.07 2.03
N GLY A 126 -9.70 6.31 2.19
CA GLY A 126 -9.56 6.98 3.48
C GLY A 126 -10.87 7.21 4.22
N LEU A 127 -11.99 7.31 3.49
CA LEU A 127 -13.34 7.38 4.04
C LEU A 127 -14.02 6.01 4.15
N GLU A 128 -13.27 4.93 4.00
CA GLU A 128 -13.79 3.54 4.01
C GLU A 128 -14.86 3.26 2.95
N LEU A 129 -14.86 4.04 1.86
CA LEU A 129 -15.79 3.85 0.74
C LEU A 129 -15.24 2.83 -0.25
N SER A 130 -16.13 2.10 -0.90
CA SER A 130 -15.75 1.21 -2.01
C SER A 130 -15.17 2.04 -3.16
N ASN A 131 -14.07 1.57 -3.72
CA ASN A 131 -13.34 2.24 -4.79
C ASN A 131 -12.93 1.24 -5.88
N ASP A 132 -12.52 1.75 -7.03
CA ASP A 132 -12.20 0.88 -8.17
C ASP A 132 -10.89 0.11 -7.96
N PHE A 133 -9.94 0.65 -7.18
CA PHE A 133 -8.72 -0.10 -6.85
C PHE A 133 -9.06 -1.36 -6.03
N GLU A 134 -9.88 -1.24 -4.99
CA GLU A 134 -10.35 -2.38 -4.20
C GLU A 134 -11.05 -3.43 -5.08
N LYS A 135 -11.94 -2.99 -6.00
CA LYS A 135 -12.64 -3.89 -6.94
C LYS A 135 -11.66 -4.61 -7.86
N ASN A 136 -10.66 -3.90 -8.39
CA ASN A 136 -9.63 -4.48 -9.26
C ASN A 136 -8.76 -5.49 -8.50
N VAL A 137 -8.39 -5.22 -7.25
CA VAL A 137 -7.68 -6.18 -6.38
C VAL A 137 -8.51 -7.44 -6.17
N ARG A 138 -9.79 -7.33 -5.84
CA ARG A 138 -10.70 -8.50 -5.71
C ARG A 138 -10.77 -9.30 -7.00
N ASN A 139 -10.86 -8.63 -8.15
CA ASN A 139 -10.89 -9.30 -9.46
C ASN A 139 -9.57 -10.00 -9.78
N ALA A 140 -8.43 -9.37 -9.51
CA ALA A 140 -7.11 -9.99 -9.66
C ALA A 140 -6.96 -11.22 -8.75
N MET A 141 -7.37 -11.12 -7.50
CA MET A 141 -7.38 -12.26 -6.56
C MET A 141 -8.27 -13.40 -7.06
N LYS A 142 -9.49 -13.10 -7.56
CA LYS A 142 -10.39 -14.14 -8.12
C LYS A 142 -9.75 -14.88 -9.30
N LYS A 143 -8.95 -14.20 -10.13
CA LYS A 143 -8.25 -14.78 -11.29
C LYS A 143 -7.02 -15.60 -10.91
N ALA A 144 -6.28 -15.19 -9.86
CA ALA A 144 -4.97 -15.72 -9.55
C ALA A 144 -4.94 -16.65 -8.33
N VAL A 145 -5.86 -16.47 -7.39
CA VAL A 145 -5.82 -17.15 -6.08
C VAL A 145 -6.95 -18.18 -6.01
N PRO A 146 -6.66 -19.46 -5.78
CA PRO A 146 -7.68 -20.49 -5.59
C PRO A 146 -8.56 -20.23 -4.37
N LYS A 147 -9.81 -20.69 -4.41
CA LYS A 147 -10.70 -20.66 -3.25
C LYS A 147 -10.10 -21.50 -2.11
N GLY A 148 -10.18 -20.99 -0.88
CA GLY A 148 -9.64 -21.64 0.32
C GLY A 148 -8.13 -21.46 0.51
N ALA A 149 -7.44 -20.75 -0.39
CA ALA A 149 -6.01 -20.51 -0.25
C ALA A 149 -5.71 -19.55 0.92
N ASN A 150 -4.56 -19.75 1.55
CA ASN A 150 -4.00 -18.83 2.51
C ASN A 150 -3.43 -17.59 1.79
N VAL A 151 -3.70 -16.41 2.31
CA VAL A 151 -3.28 -15.14 1.73
C VAL A 151 -2.56 -14.29 2.77
N VAL A 152 -1.44 -13.71 2.37
CA VAL A 152 -0.78 -12.61 3.08
C VAL A 152 -0.93 -11.35 2.22
N LEU A 153 -1.42 -10.28 2.82
CA LEU A 153 -1.57 -8.98 2.16
C LEU A 153 -0.46 -8.05 2.63
N ALA A 154 0.11 -7.26 1.72
CA ALA A 154 1.03 -6.19 2.08
C ALA A 154 0.76 -4.96 1.21
N GLY A 155 0.82 -3.76 1.78
CA GLY A 155 0.54 -2.56 1.01
C GLY A 155 1.12 -1.29 1.60
N HIS A 156 1.56 -0.38 0.71
CA HIS A 156 2.07 0.93 1.04
C HIS A 156 0.98 2.00 0.86
N SER A 157 0.89 2.94 1.79
CA SER A 157 0.04 4.14 1.64
C SER A 157 -1.41 3.76 1.27
N LEU A 158 -1.94 4.20 0.12
CA LEU A 158 -3.23 3.78 -0.43
C LEU A 158 -3.34 2.25 -0.54
N GLY A 159 -2.29 1.56 -1.01
CA GLY A 159 -2.28 0.10 -1.08
C GLY A 159 -2.43 -0.56 0.30
N GLY A 160 -1.91 0.07 1.35
CA GLY A 160 -2.11 -0.37 2.73
C GLY A 160 -3.54 -0.16 3.22
N MET A 161 -4.21 0.92 2.80
CA MET A 161 -5.64 1.13 3.05
C MET A 161 -6.47 0.05 2.35
N VAL A 162 -6.23 -0.17 1.06
CA VAL A 162 -6.96 -1.17 0.28
C VAL A 162 -6.69 -2.59 0.76
N ALA A 163 -5.48 -2.93 1.21
CA ALA A 163 -5.21 -4.22 1.83
C ALA A 163 -6.08 -4.47 3.07
N GLN A 164 -6.30 -3.45 3.89
CA GLN A 164 -7.20 -3.51 5.04
C GLN A 164 -8.67 -3.64 4.60
N GLN A 165 -9.11 -2.91 3.55
CA GLN A 165 -10.46 -3.06 2.97
C GLN A 165 -10.70 -4.48 2.46
N ILE A 166 -9.75 -5.05 1.73
CA ILE A 166 -9.82 -6.43 1.22
C ILE A 166 -9.93 -7.43 2.38
N ALA A 167 -9.17 -7.24 3.46
CA ALA A 167 -9.22 -8.11 4.63
C ALA A 167 -10.52 -7.97 5.45
N ALA A 168 -11.22 -6.84 5.34
CA ALA A 168 -12.51 -6.59 5.98
C ALA A 168 -13.71 -7.03 5.11
N ASP A 169 -13.52 -7.27 3.81
CA ASP A 169 -14.59 -7.69 2.89
C ASP A 169 -15.04 -9.12 3.17
N THR A 170 -16.29 -9.26 3.60
CA THR A 170 -16.87 -10.56 3.97
C THR A 170 -16.92 -11.55 2.80
N SER A 171 -16.96 -11.07 1.54
CA SER A 171 -16.91 -11.95 0.36
C SER A 171 -15.52 -12.50 0.14
N VAL A 172 -14.48 -11.75 0.49
CA VAL A 172 -13.08 -12.16 0.47
C VAL A 172 -12.81 -13.17 1.59
N GLN A 173 -13.25 -12.88 2.82
CA GLN A 173 -13.14 -13.76 3.99
C GLN A 173 -13.80 -15.13 3.76
N LYS A 174 -14.98 -15.16 3.08
CA LYS A 174 -15.64 -16.41 2.70
C LYS A 174 -14.93 -17.21 1.63
N ARG A 175 -14.00 -16.58 0.92
CA ARG A 175 -13.31 -17.20 -0.22
C ARG A 175 -11.89 -17.62 0.09
N TYR A 176 -11.19 -16.92 0.97
CA TYR A 176 -9.77 -17.11 1.28
C TYR A 176 -9.55 -17.11 2.79
N ASN A 177 -8.41 -17.63 3.24
CA ASN A 177 -7.94 -17.52 4.62
C ASN A 177 -6.93 -16.39 4.68
N ILE A 178 -7.32 -15.20 5.16
CA ILE A 178 -6.39 -14.07 5.30
C ILE A 178 -5.58 -14.30 6.59
N LEU A 179 -4.30 -14.60 6.45
CA LEU A 179 -3.43 -14.89 7.59
C LEU A 179 -2.89 -13.63 8.24
N ASN A 180 -2.43 -12.69 7.42
CA ASN A 180 -1.77 -11.49 7.91
C ASN A 180 -1.87 -10.33 6.92
N ILE A 181 -1.91 -9.11 7.45
CA ILE A 181 -1.89 -7.86 6.70
C ILE A 181 -0.72 -7.02 7.22
N VAL A 182 0.19 -6.61 6.34
CA VAL A 182 1.26 -5.66 6.63
C VAL A 182 0.99 -4.37 5.88
N ALA A 183 0.43 -3.37 6.57
CA ALA A 183 0.16 -2.06 6.02
C ALA A 183 1.25 -1.09 6.48
N TYR A 184 1.91 -0.38 5.57
CA TYR A 184 2.98 0.55 5.92
C TYR A 184 2.79 1.90 5.25
N GLY A 185 3.21 2.96 5.97
CA GLY A 185 2.88 4.32 5.54
C GLY A 185 1.36 4.53 5.37
N SER A 186 0.54 3.81 6.13
CA SER A 186 -0.92 3.72 5.90
C SER A 186 -1.70 3.97 7.18
N PRO A 187 -2.85 4.69 7.10
CA PRO A 187 -3.76 4.85 8.23
C PRO A 187 -4.32 3.50 8.70
N VAL A 188 -4.91 3.48 9.90
CA VAL A 188 -5.75 2.36 10.34
C VAL A 188 -7.14 2.48 9.73
N MET A 189 -7.62 1.37 9.14
CA MET A 189 -8.90 1.28 8.45
C MET A 189 -9.69 0.07 8.97
N PHE A 190 -11.02 0.12 8.89
CA PHE A 190 -11.93 -1.01 9.15
C PHE A 190 -11.68 -1.72 10.49
N LYS A 191 -11.43 -0.93 11.53
CA LYS A 191 -11.11 -1.44 12.86
C LYS A 191 -12.17 -2.45 13.35
N GLY A 192 -11.71 -3.64 13.72
CA GLY A 192 -12.57 -4.71 14.23
C GLY A 192 -13.29 -5.56 13.16
N GLN A 193 -13.10 -5.29 11.87
CA GLN A 193 -13.71 -6.06 10.77
C GLN A 193 -12.71 -6.93 10.03
N ILE A 194 -11.42 -6.72 10.24
CA ILE A 194 -10.33 -7.35 9.50
C ILE A 194 -10.17 -8.82 9.95
N GLU A 195 -10.13 -9.74 8.97
CA GLU A 195 -9.66 -11.11 9.18
C GLU A 195 -8.13 -11.15 9.17
N GLY A 196 -7.56 -12.01 10.01
CA GLY A 196 -6.11 -12.16 10.15
C GLY A 196 -5.47 -11.16 11.09
N THR A 197 -4.14 -11.18 11.15
CA THR A 197 -3.37 -10.29 12.02
C THR A 197 -2.95 -9.04 11.26
N LEU A 198 -3.38 -7.87 11.72
CA LEU A 198 -2.93 -6.58 11.17
C LEU A 198 -1.66 -6.12 11.88
N LYS A 199 -0.61 -5.84 11.11
CA LYS A 199 0.58 -5.10 11.53
C LYS A 199 0.72 -3.87 10.67
N ARG A 200 0.88 -2.71 11.32
CA ARG A 200 1.10 -1.44 10.66
C ARG A 200 2.50 -0.95 10.97
N MET A 201 3.22 -0.52 9.93
CA MET A 201 4.58 -0.01 10.06
C MET A 201 4.57 1.49 9.80
N GLY A 202 5.11 2.28 10.72
CA GLY A 202 5.09 3.75 10.63
C GLY A 202 6.41 4.38 11.04
N ASP A 203 7.04 5.11 10.14
CA ASP A 203 8.15 5.98 10.49
C ASP A 203 7.64 7.16 11.33
N VAL A 204 8.38 7.55 12.35
CA VAL A 204 7.99 8.67 13.24
C VAL A 204 7.91 10.01 12.52
N ASN A 205 8.55 10.13 11.36
CA ASN A 205 8.55 11.32 10.52
C ASN A 205 7.58 11.21 9.33
N ASP A 206 6.92 10.06 9.15
CA ASP A 206 5.81 9.88 8.23
C ASP A 206 4.48 10.17 8.95
N PRO A 207 3.71 11.20 8.56
CA PRO A 207 2.43 11.51 9.24
C PRO A 207 1.31 10.53 8.92
N VAL A 208 1.38 9.83 7.78
CA VAL A 208 0.26 9.04 7.24
C VAL A 208 -0.16 7.87 8.15
N PRO A 209 0.75 7.05 8.72
CA PRO A 209 0.37 5.94 9.59
C PRO A 209 -0.37 6.33 10.87
N TYR A 210 -0.32 7.62 11.23
CA TYR A 210 -0.96 8.14 12.43
C TYR A 210 -2.39 8.63 12.22
N LEU A 211 -2.91 8.49 11.00
CA LEU A 211 -4.29 8.82 10.64
C LEU A 211 -5.20 7.60 10.79
N SER A 212 -6.50 7.84 10.92
CA SER A 212 -7.54 6.82 10.79
C SER A 212 -8.80 7.41 10.18
N ALA A 213 -9.71 6.57 9.66
CA ALA A 213 -10.99 7.01 9.13
C ALA A 213 -11.83 7.75 10.21
N GLU A 214 -11.74 7.28 11.46
CA GLU A 214 -12.41 7.91 12.60
C GLU A 214 -11.71 9.19 13.06
N THR A 215 -10.41 9.31 12.79
CA THR A 215 -9.53 10.34 13.35
C THR A 215 -9.09 11.41 12.39
N PHE A 216 -9.85 11.70 11.36
CA PHE A 216 -9.83 13.11 10.92
C PHE A 216 -10.04 14.07 12.12
N LYS A 217 -10.35 13.51 13.31
CA LYS A 217 -10.52 14.21 14.58
C LYS A 217 -9.36 14.07 15.56
N ASP A 218 -8.59 12.95 15.55
CA ASP A 218 -7.52 12.68 16.52
C ASP A 218 -6.24 12.17 15.87
N PHE A 219 -5.14 12.89 16.04
CA PHE A 219 -3.84 12.67 15.39
C PHE A 219 -2.99 11.53 16.01
N GLU A 220 -3.44 10.86 17.06
CA GLU A 220 -2.72 9.75 17.68
C GLU A 220 -3.67 8.56 17.83
N VAL A 221 -3.64 7.64 16.87
CA VAL A 221 -4.37 6.38 17.01
C VAL A 221 -3.49 5.37 17.73
N GLN A 222 -3.86 5.03 18.95
CA GLN A 222 -3.27 3.94 19.72
C GLN A 222 -4.14 2.70 19.56
N ASP A 223 -3.98 1.95 18.48
CA ASP A 223 -4.72 0.72 18.24
C ASP A 223 -3.91 -0.55 18.55
N GLY A 224 -2.65 -0.38 18.99
CA GLY A 224 -1.74 -1.49 19.31
C GLY A 224 -1.17 -2.24 18.11
N THR A 225 -1.62 -1.91 16.88
CA THR A 225 -1.12 -2.55 15.66
C THR A 225 0.10 -1.84 15.07
N LEU A 226 0.31 -0.55 15.41
CA LEU A 226 1.33 0.30 14.83
C LEU A 226 2.72 0.06 15.46
N GLN A 227 3.66 -0.40 14.65
CA GLN A 227 5.08 -0.48 14.96
C GLN A 227 5.76 0.82 14.52
N LYS A 228 6.47 1.49 15.44
CA LYS A 228 7.08 2.82 15.23
C LYS A 228 8.59 2.72 15.20
N GLU A 229 9.21 3.27 14.16
CA GLU A 229 10.67 3.38 14.07
C GLU A 229 11.04 4.76 13.51
N ASP A 230 12.31 5.12 13.69
CA ASP A 230 12.90 6.34 13.13
C ASP A 230 14.01 5.94 12.16
N SER A 231 13.81 6.22 10.88
CA SER A 231 14.82 5.97 9.84
C SER A 231 15.90 7.07 9.77
N GLY A 232 15.74 8.14 10.54
CA GLY A 232 16.60 9.32 10.43
C GLY A 232 16.27 10.23 9.25
N LEU A 233 15.33 9.85 8.38
CA LEU A 233 14.80 10.72 7.34
C LEU A 233 13.91 11.77 8.01
N GLY A 234 14.26 13.06 7.83
CA GLY A 234 13.54 14.16 8.46
C GLY A 234 12.11 14.30 7.96
N LEU A 235 11.29 14.99 8.77
CA LEU A 235 9.99 15.48 8.32
C LEU A 235 10.24 16.65 7.36
N ASP A 236 10.08 16.44 6.09
CA ASP A 236 10.22 17.44 5.04
C ASP A 236 8.98 17.49 4.13
N ILE A 237 8.94 18.51 3.27
CA ILE A 237 7.85 18.71 2.30
C ILE A 237 7.88 17.68 1.16
N THR A 238 8.96 16.91 1.02
CA THR A 238 9.11 15.89 -0.04
C THR A 238 8.56 14.54 0.37
N PHE A 239 8.11 14.39 1.62
CA PHE A 239 7.64 13.13 2.16
C PHE A 239 8.66 11.99 2.07
N ALA A 240 9.96 12.30 2.19
CA ALA A 240 11.04 11.32 2.07
C ALA A 240 10.84 10.13 3.03
N ALA A 241 10.43 10.38 4.27
CA ALA A 241 10.13 9.33 5.23
C ALA A 241 8.97 8.42 4.76
N HIS A 242 7.90 9.01 4.20
CA HIS A 242 6.77 8.25 3.67
C HIS A 242 7.15 7.34 2.50
N ARG A 243 8.06 7.79 1.64
CA ARG A 243 8.42 7.10 0.39
C ARG A 243 9.51 6.06 0.57
N ASN A 244 10.56 6.42 1.30
CA ASN A 244 11.84 5.73 1.23
C ASN A 244 12.19 4.98 2.51
N SER A 245 11.65 5.40 3.68
CA SER A 245 12.06 4.81 4.95
C SER A 245 11.80 3.31 5.03
N TYR A 246 10.72 2.85 4.44
CA TYR A 246 10.27 1.46 4.55
C TYR A 246 11.14 0.45 3.81
N PHE A 247 12.02 0.92 2.91
CA PHE A 247 12.97 0.08 2.18
C PHE A 247 14.29 -0.12 2.93
N ASP A 248 14.53 0.63 4.02
CA ASP A 248 15.78 0.60 4.76
C ASP A 248 15.86 -0.61 5.70
N GLU A 249 16.75 -1.55 5.38
CA GLU A 249 16.99 -2.74 6.21
C GLU A 249 17.60 -2.42 7.58
N LYS A 250 18.31 -1.29 7.75
CA LYS A 250 18.87 -0.90 9.05
C LYS A 250 17.75 -0.56 10.03
N THR A 251 16.70 0.12 9.55
CA THR A 251 15.54 0.51 10.35
C THR A 251 14.60 -0.68 10.55
N TRP A 252 14.25 -1.38 9.47
CA TRP A 252 13.14 -2.30 9.44
C TRP A 252 13.53 -3.77 9.36
N GLY A 253 14.80 -4.10 9.15
CA GLY A 253 15.28 -5.49 9.05
C GLY A 253 15.14 -6.30 10.34
N LYS A 254 14.86 -5.65 11.48
CA LYS A 254 14.56 -6.29 12.77
C LYS A 254 13.12 -6.80 12.92
N TYR A 255 12.27 -6.52 11.94
CA TYR A 255 10.91 -7.06 11.84
C TYR A 255 10.90 -8.19 10.80
N ASP A 256 10.22 -9.27 11.10
CA ASP A 256 10.00 -10.34 10.13
C ASP A 256 9.03 -9.92 9.01
N VAL A 257 8.79 -10.79 8.04
CA VAL A 257 7.92 -10.49 6.89
C VAL A 257 6.45 -10.30 7.26
N LEU A 258 6.03 -10.67 8.46
CA LEU A 258 4.67 -10.47 8.97
C LEU A 258 4.56 -9.22 9.86
N GLY A 259 5.67 -8.48 10.06
CA GLY A 259 5.72 -7.25 10.84
C GLY A 259 5.90 -7.46 12.35
N PHE A 260 6.39 -8.61 12.80
CA PHE A 260 6.72 -8.87 14.19
C PHE A 260 8.18 -8.56 14.49
N LYS A 261 8.44 -7.71 15.47
CA LYS A 261 9.80 -7.37 15.90
C LYS A 261 10.48 -8.60 16.53
N GLY A 262 11.64 -8.97 15.99
CA GLY A 262 12.35 -10.16 16.43
C GLY A 262 11.69 -11.49 16.04
N GLY A 263 10.64 -11.46 15.20
CA GLY A 263 10.02 -12.66 14.64
C GLY A 263 10.95 -13.39 13.66
N ASP A 264 10.61 -14.63 13.32
CA ASP A 264 11.38 -15.52 12.44
C ASP A 264 10.67 -15.84 11.11
N ALA A 265 9.52 -15.21 10.88
CA ALA A 265 8.74 -15.47 9.68
C ALA A 265 9.51 -15.09 8.40
N THR A 266 9.47 -15.99 7.43
CA THR A 266 10.04 -15.77 6.09
C THR A 266 9.07 -16.20 5.01
N ILE A 267 9.12 -15.56 3.83
CA ILE A 267 8.33 -15.96 2.66
C ILE A 267 9.28 -16.32 1.52
N LYS A 268 9.17 -17.56 1.04
CA LYS A 268 9.87 -18.01 -0.17
C LYS A 268 8.91 -17.97 -1.36
N LEU A 269 9.10 -16.98 -2.24
CA LEU A 269 8.28 -16.75 -3.43
C LEU A 269 8.73 -17.63 -4.59
N LYS A 270 7.77 -18.11 -5.41
CA LYS A 270 7.97 -18.79 -6.68
C LYS A 270 7.90 -17.75 -7.81
N LEU A 271 9.02 -17.13 -8.20
CA LEU A 271 9.04 -15.99 -9.14
C LEU A 271 8.38 -16.28 -10.50
N LYS A 272 8.36 -17.54 -10.96
CA LYS A 272 7.66 -17.94 -12.20
C LYS A 272 6.14 -17.76 -12.13
N THR A 273 5.57 -17.62 -10.93
CA THR A 273 4.12 -17.41 -10.71
C THR A 273 3.78 -15.96 -10.48
N GLN A 274 4.80 -15.07 -10.40
CA GLN A 274 4.59 -13.63 -10.20
C GLN A 274 3.75 -13.05 -11.35
N LYS A 275 2.66 -12.40 -10.99
CA LYS A 275 1.78 -11.71 -11.93
C LYS A 275 1.53 -10.30 -11.47
N PHE A 276 1.65 -9.37 -12.38
CA PHE A 276 1.29 -7.98 -12.20
C PHE A 276 -0.10 -7.75 -12.81
N TYR A 277 -0.93 -6.98 -12.13
CA TYR A 277 -2.24 -6.61 -12.61
C TYR A 277 -2.36 -5.09 -12.60
N GLU A 278 -2.81 -4.55 -13.71
CA GLU A 278 -3.21 -3.15 -13.84
C GLU A 278 -4.46 -2.88 -13.02
N SER A 279 -4.64 -1.63 -12.65
CA SER A 279 -5.82 -1.16 -11.97
C SER A 279 -6.38 0.05 -12.70
N GLN A 280 -7.35 -0.17 -13.58
CA GLN A 280 -7.99 0.86 -14.39
C GLN A 280 -9.37 1.21 -13.83
N TYR A 281 -9.85 2.43 -14.11
CA TYR A 281 -11.22 2.81 -13.79
C TYR A 281 -12.23 1.97 -14.57
N MET A 282 -13.16 1.35 -13.86
CA MET A 282 -14.21 0.53 -14.49
C MET A 282 -15.19 1.36 -15.33
N PHE A 283 -15.19 2.68 -15.18
CA PHE A 283 -16.13 3.59 -15.87
C PHE A 283 -15.74 3.91 -17.32
N ILE A 284 -14.45 3.75 -17.68
CA ILE A 284 -13.95 4.10 -19.03
C ILE A 284 -14.41 3.08 -20.05
N ASP A 285 -14.45 1.80 -19.71
CA ASP A 285 -14.92 0.74 -20.62
C ASP A 285 -16.42 0.86 -20.94
N GLN A 286 -17.23 1.40 -20.02
CA GLN A 286 -18.65 1.66 -20.29
C GLN A 286 -18.88 2.90 -21.17
N LEU A 287 -18.01 3.89 -21.10
CA LEU A 287 -18.10 5.08 -21.97
C LEU A 287 -17.61 4.78 -23.38
N ILE A 288 -16.56 3.99 -23.54
CA ILE A 288 -16.01 3.64 -24.87
C ILE A 288 -16.90 2.59 -25.56
N GLY A 289 -17.47 1.64 -24.81
CA GLY A 289 -18.37 0.61 -25.35
C GLY A 289 -19.71 1.12 -25.85
N ASN A 290 -20.08 2.37 -25.53
CA ASN A 290 -21.30 3.00 -26.04
C ASN A 290 -21.07 3.88 -27.31
N PHE A 291 -19.84 3.96 -27.80
CA PHE A 291 -19.47 4.69 -29.02
C PHE A 291 -18.94 3.79 -30.15
N SER A 292 -19.06 2.46 -30.02
CA SER A 292 -18.70 1.48 -31.07
C SER A 292 -19.94 0.87 -31.72
#